data_fba2780b2c436889f739f5273e3c264b
#
_entry.id   fba2780b2c436889f739f5273e3c264b
#
_cell.length_a   1.000
_cell.length_b   1.000
_cell.length_c   1.000
_cell.angle_alpha   90.00
_cell.angle_beta   90.00
_cell.angle_gamma   90.00
#
_symmetry.space_group_name_H-M   'P 1'
#
loop_
_entity.id
_entity.type
_entity.pdbx_description
1 polymer ?
#
loop_
_entity_poly.entity_id
_entity_poly.type
_entity_poly.pdbx_seq_one_letter_code
_entity_poly.pdbx_strand_id
1 'polypeptide(L)'
;MKSSSIVFLAAFIALAASWGGFVLAPQLQLGRTDQAKTIPAGDKYPLARPGLAQQGAEVYRSLGCVYCHSQQVGQNGVKVEVVLLEAGTNADNTITALAKVNAMLGKPENFVGLPRKLTEVADIAAADPIVKAVTDAGGKIEVNVIPTGTDISRGWGKRRTVAQDYVFDPVVQIGTRRAGPDLANAGAPSRKPDADWQLRHLYAPQAEVAGSTMPPYRFLFEKRKVGKVPAADALKLTGEFAPPAGYEIVPTDDARALVAYLLSLRTDAPLFESPFTPPPAPAPATNAVAVK
;
A
#
# COMPACT_ATOMS: atom_id res chain seq x y z
N MET A 1 -59.07 -8.95 -18.09
CA MET A 1 -57.78 -8.65 -18.80
C MET A 1 -57.19 -7.27 -18.51
N LYS A 2 -57.70 -6.49 -17.57
CA LYS A 2 -57.15 -5.13 -17.27
C LYS A 2 -56.03 -5.14 -16.19
N SER A 3 -55.77 -6.26 -15.52
CA SER A 3 -54.77 -6.35 -14.42
C SER A 3 -53.34 -6.66 -14.91
N SER A 4 -53.18 -7.26 -16.10
CA SER A 4 -51.85 -7.65 -16.60
C SER A 4 -50.96 -6.43 -16.89
N SER A 5 -51.53 -5.35 -17.46
CA SER A 5 -50.74 -4.13 -17.74
C SER A 5 -50.22 -3.47 -16.45
N ILE A 6 -51.00 -3.52 -15.38
CA ILE A 6 -50.58 -2.98 -14.04
C ILE A 6 -49.46 -3.83 -13.44
N VAL A 7 -49.55 -5.16 -13.58
CA VAL A 7 -48.49 -6.07 -13.12
C VAL A 7 -47.18 -5.85 -13.90
N PHE A 8 -47.27 -5.72 -15.24
CA PHE A 8 -46.10 -5.40 -16.06
C PHE A 8 -45.49 -4.05 -15.71
N LEU A 9 -46.31 -3.02 -15.49
CA LEU A 9 -45.82 -1.71 -15.08
C LEU A 9 -45.17 -1.74 -13.71
N ALA A 10 -45.76 -2.43 -12.74
CA ALA A 10 -45.20 -2.60 -11.41
C ALA A 10 -43.84 -3.35 -11.46
N ALA A 11 -43.74 -4.44 -12.22
CA ALA A 11 -42.51 -5.18 -12.41
C ALA A 11 -41.43 -4.30 -13.08
N PHE A 12 -41.81 -3.55 -14.12
CA PHE A 12 -40.88 -2.63 -14.79
C PHE A 12 -40.36 -1.54 -13.86
N ILE A 13 -41.22 -0.92 -13.06
CA ILE A 13 -40.82 0.10 -12.08
C ILE A 13 -39.90 -0.51 -11.02
N ALA A 14 -40.19 -1.71 -10.52
CA ALA A 14 -39.36 -2.39 -9.54
C ALA A 14 -37.95 -2.70 -10.09
N LEU A 15 -37.87 -3.20 -11.33
CA LEU A 15 -36.60 -3.47 -12.00
C LEU A 15 -35.83 -2.17 -12.30
N ALA A 16 -36.50 -1.14 -12.79
CA ALA A 16 -35.87 0.15 -13.07
C ALA A 16 -35.36 0.83 -11.79
N ALA A 17 -36.14 0.78 -10.70
CA ALA A 17 -35.73 1.30 -9.39
C ALA A 17 -34.54 0.51 -8.82
N SER A 18 -34.56 -0.82 -8.94
CA SER A 18 -33.45 -1.68 -8.53
C SER A 18 -32.18 -1.37 -9.33
N TRP A 19 -32.29 -1.32 -10.65
CA TRP A 19 -31.15 -0.96 -11.51
C TRP A 19 -30.66 0.46 -11.23
N GLY A 20 -31.58 1.43 -11.10
CA GLY A 20 -31.24 2.81 -10.77
C GLY A 20 -30.51 2.95 -9.42
N GLY A 21 -30.98 2.24 -8.39
CA GLY A 21 -30.39 2.29 -7.04
C GLY A 21 -29.07 1.52 -6.91
N PHE A 22 -28.97 0.33 -7.52
CA PHE A 22 -27.79 -0.54 -7.31
C PHE A 22 -26.73 -0.42 -8.41
N VAL A 23 -27.06 0.10 -9.59
CA VAL A 23 -26.13 0.24 -10.70
C VAL A 23 -25.90 1.70 -11.07
N LEU A 24 -26.96 2.42 -11.43
CA LEU A 24 -26.82 3.77 -11.96
C LEU A 24 -26.34 4.77 -10.91
N ALA A 25 -26.94 4.77 -9.72
CA ALA A 25 -26.56 5.72 -8.66
C ALA A 25 -25.11 5.53 -8.18
N PRO A 26 -24.62 4.31 -7.88
CA PRO A 26 -23.21 4.07 -7.59
C PRO A 26 -22.28 4.46 -8.75
N GLN A 27 -22.66 4.15 -9.99
CA GLN A 27 -21.86 4.52 -11.16
C GLN A 27 -21.75 6.04 -11.34
N LEU A 28 -22.82 6.80 -11.08
CA LEU A 28 -22.79 8.25 -11.15
C LEU A 28 -22.00 8.88 -9.99
N GLN A 29 -22.02 8.26 -8.82
CA GLN A 29 -21.35 8.77 -7.62
C GLN A 29 -19.87 8.39 -7.59
N LEU A 30 -19.54 7.13 -7.88
CA LEU A 30 -18.19 6.57 -7.74
C LEU A 30 -17.45 6.46 -9.06
N GLY A 31 -18.14 6.16 -10.16
CA GLY A 31 -17.54 5.98 -11.49
C GLY A 31 -16.98 7.29 -12.10
N ARG A 32 -17.24 8.44 -11.47
CA ARG A 32 -16.71 9.76 -11.85
C ARG A 32 -15.83 10.37 -10.76
N THR A 33 -15.38 9.56 -9.82
CA THR A 33 -14.49 10.03 -8.76
C THR A 33 -13.14 10.39 -9.37
N ASP A 34 -12.71 11.63 -9.17
CA ASP A 34 -11.39 12.08 -9.56
C ASP A 34 -10.31 11.39 -8.70
N GLN A 35 -9.06 11.48 -9.17
CA GLN A 35 -7.93 11.04 -8.38
C GLN A 35 -7.94 11.73 -7.00
N ALA A 36 -7.65 10.96 -5.96
CA ALA A 36 -7.42 11.49 -4.63
C ALA A 36 -6.15 12.36 -4.60
N LYS A 37 -5.98 13.11 -3.51
CA LYS A 37 -4.75 13.85 -3.21
C LYS A 37 -4.07 13.22 -2.01
N THR A 38 -2.76 13.08 -2.07
CA THR A 38 -1.96 12.61 -0.94
C THR A 38 -1.87 13.66 0.15
N ILE A 39 -1.72 13.24 1.40
CA ILE A 39 -1.55 14.12 2.57
C ILE A 39 -0.11 13.96 3.09
N PRO A 40 0.61 15.06 3.36
CA PRO A 40 0.27 16.48 3.17
C PRO A 40 0.65 17.02 1.78
N ALA A 41 1.34 16.24 0.92
CA ALA A 41 1.96 16.74 -0.31
C ALA A 41 0.95 17.26 -1.35
N GLY A 42 -0.27 16.73 -1.38
CA GLY A 42 -1.30 17.13 -2.34
C GLY A 42 -1.13 16.55 -3.75
N ASP A 43 -0.21 15.58 -3.93
CA ASP A 43 0.01 14.91 -5.21
C ASP A 43 -1.20 14.08 -5.63
N LYS A 44 -1.44 14.01 -6.93
CA LYS A 44 -2.50 13.17 -7.48
C LYS A 44 -2.22 11.68 -7.26
N TYR A 45 -3.23 10.95 -6.81
CA TYR A 45 -3.13 9.52 -6.50
C TYR A 45 -4.43 8.77 -6.88
N PRO A 46 -4.37 7.53 -7.38
CA PRO A 46 -3.16 6.82 -7.80
C PRO A 46 -2.64 7.35 -9.15
N LEU A 47 -1.44 6.95 -9.51
CA LEU A 47 -0.94 7.19 -10.87
C LEU A 47 -1.45 6.08 -11.81
N ALA A 48 -1.77 6.45 -13.06
CA ALA A 48 -2.12 5.47 -14.08
C ALA A 48 -0.93 4.53 -14.34
N ARG A 49 -1.22 3.23 -14.48
CA ARG A 49 -0.19 2.24 -14.80
C ARG A 49 0.31 2.40 -16.23
N PRO A 50 1.62 2.25 -16.50
CA PRO A 50 2.16 2.21 -17.87
C PRO A 50 1.60 1.02 -18.66
N GLY A 51 1.60 1.09 -19.99
CA GLY A 51 0.95 0.11 -20.88
C GLY A 51 1.39 -1.34 -20.63
N LEU A 52 2.69 -1.57 -20.37
CA LEU A 52 3.20 -2.90 -20.06
C LEU A 52 2.61 -3.45 -18.74
N ALA A 53 2.45 -2.61 -17.72
CA ALA A 53 1.80 -3.02 -16.47
C ALA A 53 0.30 -3.26 -16.63
N GLN A 54 -0.37 -2.56 -17.56
CA GLN A 54 -1.77 -2.86 -17.90
C GLN A 54 -1.90 -4.23 -18.57
N GLN A 55 -1.01 -4.57 -19.51
CA GLN A 55 -0.95 -5.92 -20.09
C GLN A 55 -0.66 -6.97 -19.01
N GLY A 56 0.24 -6.69 -18.08
CA GLY A 56 0.54 -7.56 -16.95
C GLY A 56 -0.64 -7.81 -16.01
N ALA A 57 -1.54 -6.84 -15.86
CA ALA A 57 -2.78 -7.03 -15.09
C ALA A 57 -3.69 -8.09 -15.73
N GLU A 58 -3.75 -8.14 -17.07
CA GLU A 58 -4.50 -9.18 -17.79
C GLU A 58 -3.83 -10.55 -17.66
N VAL A 59 -2.50 -10.60 -17.74
CA VAL A 59 -1.74 -11.85 -17.48
C VAL A 59 -2.01 -12.34 -16.04
N TYR A 60 -1.93 -11.44 -15.03
CA TYR A 60 -2.23 -11.76 -13.63
C TYR A 60 -3.63 -12.34 -13.45
N ARG A 61 -4.62 -11.74 -14.10
CA ARG A 61 -6.02 -12.18 -14.07
C ARG A 61 -6.19 -13.52 -14.76
N SER A 62 -5.67 -13.69 -15.98
CA SER A 62 -5.82 -14.92 -16.77
C SER A 62 -5.16 -16.14 -16.13
N LEU A 63 -4.05 -15.94 -15.41
CA LEU A 63 -3.35 -16.99 -14.69
C LEU A 63 -3.96 -17.30 -13.30
N GLY A 64 -4.99 -16.58 -12.89
CA GLY A 64 -5.71 -16.85 -11.65
C GLY A 64 -4.92 -16.54 -10.37
N CYS A 65 -3.96 -15.63 -10.40
CA CYS A 65 -3.15 -15.24 -9.24
C CYS A 65 -4.02 -14.74 -8.07
N VAL A 66 -5.18 -14.16 -8.36
CA VAL A 66 -6.21 -13.71 -7.39
C VAL A 66 -6.78 -14.83 -6.53
N TYR A 67 -6.66 -16.10 -6.95
CA TYR A 67 -7.16 -17.23 -6.14
C TYR A 67 -6.25 -17.56 -4.96
N CYS A 68 -5.00 -17.11 -4.97
CA CYS A 68 -4.03 -17.38 -3.90
C CYS A 68 -3.52 -16.08 -3.24
N HIS A 69 -3.56 -14.95 -3.96
CA HIS A 69 -3.08 -13.65 -3.49
C HIS A 69 -4.21 -12.64 -3.42
N SER A 70 -4.25 -11.86 -2.35
CA SER A 70 -5.09 -10.66 -2.28
C SER A 70 -4.31 -9.43 -2.71
N GLN A 71 -5.06 -8.38 -3.07
CA GLN A 71 -4.56 -7.02 -3.26
C GLN A 71 -5.42 -6.07 -2.42
N GLN A 72 -5.54 -6.38 -1.12
CA GLN A 72 -6.37 -5.64 -0.18
C GLN A 72 -5.76 -5.71 1.22
N VAL A 73 -5.13 -4.65 1.66
CA VAL A 73 -4.58 -4.53 3.02
C VAL A 73 -5.70 -4.25 4.00
N GLY A 74 -5.80 -5.05 5.04
CA GLY A 74 -6.70 -4.83 6.17
C GLY A 74 -6.04 -4.01 7.27
N GLN A 75 -6.86 -3.29 8.05
CA GLN A 75 -6.44 -2.51 9.21
C GLN A 75 -7.46 -2.71 10.32
N ASN A 76 -6.99 -2.94 11.55
CA ASN A 76 -7.86 -3.18 12.71
C ASN A 76 -8.16 -1.90 13.48
N GLY A 77 -7.29 -0.89 13.39
CA GLY A 77 -7.40 0.39 14.08
C GLY A 77 -6.24 1.32 13.78
N VAL A 78 -6.15 2.38 14.56
CA VAL A 78 -5.03 3.32 14.57
C VAL A 78 -4.58 3.55 16.00
N LYS A 79 -3.29 3.86 16.15
CA LYS A 79 -2.72 4.48 17.34
C LYS A 79 -2.35 5.90 16.96
N VAL A 80 -2.62 6.84 17.83
CA VAL A 80 -2.25 8.24 17.61
C VAL A 80 -1.23 8.62 18.66
N GLU A 81 0.01 8.80 18.23
CA GLU A 81 1.10 9.24 19.11
C GLU A 81 1.23 10.75 19.06
N VAL A 82 1.35 11.35 20.24
CA VAL A 82 1.56 12.78 20.41
C VAL A 82 2.99 13.01 20.86
N VAL A 83 3.78 13.71 20.02
CA VAL A 83 5.23 13.92 20.22
C VAL A 83 5.50 15.40 20.42
N LEU A 84 6.04 15.78 21.58
CA LEU A 84 6.51 17.14 21.84
C LEU A 84 7.85 17.31 21.13
N LEU A 85 7.92 18.26 20.21
CA LEU A 85 9.15 18.61 19.48
C LEU A 85 9.93 19.71 20.19
N GLU A 86 9.23 20.77 20.61
CA GLU A 86 9.81 21.92 21.30
C GLU A 86 8.85 22.41 22.39
N ALA A 87 9.38 22.76 23.54
CA ALA A 87 8.59 23.25 24.68
C ALA A 87 8.18 24.72 24.58
N GLY A 88 8.63 25.44 23.52
CA GLY A 88 8.43 26.87 23.38
C GLY A 88 9.50 27.69 24.14
N THR A 89 9.35 29.01 24.10
CA THR A 89 10.30 29.95 24.73
C THR A 89 10.24 29.91 26.26
N ASN A 90 9.12 29.47 26.83
CA ASN A 90 8.96 29.27 28.27
C ASN A 90 8.34 27.89 28.53
N ALA A 91 9.18 26.92 28.89
CA ALA A 91 8.77 25.56 29.16
C ALA A 91 7.74 25.45 30.31
N ASP A 92 7.80 26.30 31.33
CA ASP A 92 6.88 26.29 32.46
C ASP A 92 5.44 26.61 32.05
N ASN A 93 5.25 27.44 31.01
CA ASN A 93 3.92 27.71 30.46
C ASN A 93 3.34 26.45 29.80
N THR A 94 4.14 25.73 29.04
CA THR A 94 3.73 24.49 28.36
C THR A 94 3.48 23.37 29.38
N ILE A 95 4.33 23.25 30.41
CA ILE A 95 4.14 22.33 31.53
C ILE A 95 2.78 22.60 32.19
N THR A 96 2.51 23.86 32.53
CA THR A 96 1.26 24.28 33.18
C THR A 96 0.05 24.06 32.29
N ALA A 97 0.15 24.34 30.98
CA ALA A 97 -0.91 24.13 30.02
C ALA A 97 -1.24 22.64 29.86
N LEU A 98 -0.23 21.80 29.73
CA LEU A 98 -0.41 20.34 29.62
C LEU A 98 -0.93 19.72 30.92
N ALA A 99 -0.50 20.22 32.09
CA ALA A 99 -1.01 19.77 33.37
C ALA A 99 -2.51 20.03 33.56
N LYS A 100 -3.06 21.08 32.95
CA LYS A 100 -4.50 21.36 32.91
C LYS A 100 -5.28 20.36 32.05
N VAL A 101 -4.68 19.84 30.97
CA VAL A 101 -5.29 18.81 30.14
C VAL A 101 -5.20 17.45 30.83
N ASN A 102 -4.02 17.10 31.32
CA ASN A 102 -3.75 15.88 32.08
C ASN A 102 -2.49 16.09 32.94
N ALA A 103 -2.62 15.92 34.25
CA ALA A 103 -1.53 16.10 35.20
C ALA A 103 -0.27 15.27 34.88
N MET A 104 -0.44 14.10 34.29
CA MET A 104 0.67 13.23 33.86
C MET A 104 1.46 13.83 32.69
N LEU A 105 0.85 14.63 31.82
CA LEU A 105 1.49 15.26 30.68
C LEU A 105 2.34 16.48 31.09
N GLY A 106 1.92 17.19 32.13
CA GLY A 106 2.63 18.36 32.67
C GLY A 106 3.81 18.04 33.59
N LYS A 107 4.30 16.80 33.64
CA LYS A 107 5.47 16.45 34.44
C LYS A 107 6.76 16.98 33.82
N PRO A 108 7.69 17.60 34.58
CA PRO A 108 8.95 18.14 34.07
C PRO A 108 9.77 17.12 33.26
N GLU A 109 9.71 15.85 33.62
CA GLU A 109 10.40 14.77 32.94
C GLU A 109 10.01 14.60 31.46
N ASN A 110 8.80 15.03 31.06
CA ASN A 110 8.33 15.00 29.67
C ASN A 110 9.01 16.04 28.79
N PHE A 111 9.76 16.98 29.37
CA PHE A 111 10.41 18.08 28.68
C PHE A 111 11.93 17.92 28.58
N VAL A 112 12.43 16.75 29.02
CA VAL A 112 13.86 16.42 28.94
C VAL A 112 14.10 15.56 27.72
N GLY A 113 15.11 15.90 26.90
CA GLY A 113 15.52 15.12 25.73
C GLY A 113 14.50 15.17 24.58
N LEU A 114 14.04 16.36 24.21
CA LEU A 114 13.15 16.55 23.07
C LEU A 114 13.86 16.23 21.73
N PRO A 115 13.15 15.69 20.72
CA PRO A 115 11.72 15.35 20.70
C PRO A 115 11.34 14.13 21.54
N ARG A 116 10.17 14.17 22.18
CA ARG A 116 9.71 13.12 23.09
C ARG A 116 8.23 12.79 22.90
N LYS A 117 7.91 11.49 22.87
CA LYS A 117 6.53 11.01 22.93
C LYS A 117 5.93 11.34 24.28
N LEU A 118 4.87 12.13 24.29
CA LEU A 118 4.12 12.50 25.49
C LEU A 118 3.12 11.42 25.90
N THR A 119 2.33 10.96 24.91
CA THR A 119 1.26 10.00 25.14
C THR A 119 0.83 9.32 23.86
N GLU A 120 -0.03 8.33 24.02
CA GLU A 120 -0.77 7.69 22.94
C GLU A 120 -2.26 7.85 23.23
N VAL A 121 -3.04 8.25 22.24
CA VAL A 121 -4.48 8.47 22.36
C VAL A 121 -5.25 7.63 21.32
N ALA A 122 -6.56 7.48 21.53
CA ALA A 122 -7.36 6.57 20.72
C ALA A 122 -7.59 7.05 19.29
N ASP A 123 -7.69 8.37 19.10
CA ASP A 123 -7.96 9.00 17.80
C ASP A 123 -7.37 10.42 17.76
N ILE A 124 -7.47 11.05 16.59
CA ILE A 124 -6.94 12.40 16.36
C ILE A 124 -7.69 13.43 17.21
N ALA A 125 -9.01 13.28 17.37
CA ALA A 125 -9.82 14.23 18.15
C ALA A 125 -9.41 14.25 19.63
N ALA A 126 -8.98 13.11 20.17
CA ALA A 126 -8.44 13.01 21.52
C ALA A 126 -7.07 13.70 21.68
N ALA A 127 -6.35 13.95 20.58
CA ALA A 127 -5.09 14.71 20.61
C ALA A 127 -5.33 16.23 20.61
N ASP A 128 -6.45 16.72 20.09
CA ASP A 128 -6.71 18.15 19.88
C ASP A 128 -6.50 19.01 21.13
N PRO A 129 -6.98 18.66 22.35
CA PRO A 129 -6.75 19.47 23.54
C PRO A 129 -5.28 19.55 23.92
N ILE A 130 -4.49 18.47 23.65
CA ILE A 130 -3.06 18.44 23.92
C ILE A 130 -2.32 19.35 22.92
N VAL A 131 -2.66 19.21 21.63
CA VAL A 131 -2.12 20.04 20.54
C VAL A 131 -2.36 21.52 20.84
N LYS A 132 -3.61 21.85 21.17
CA LYS A 132 -4.00 23.23 21.51
C LYS A 132 -3.21 23.77 22.69
N ALA A 133 -3.08 23.01 23.77
CA ALA A 133 -2.39 23.43 24.99
C ALA A 133 -0.90 23.76 24.70
N VAL A 134 -0.22 22.93 23.90
CA VAL A 134 1.18 23.15 23.53
C VAL A 134 1.33 24.32 22.58
N THR A 135 0.48 24.42 21.57
CA THR A 135 0.53 25.47 20.55
C THR A 135 0.24 26.85 21.17
N ASP A 136 -0.79 26.95 22.01
CA ASP A 136 -1.14 28.20 22.72
C ASP A 136 -0.01 28.66 23.66
N ALA A 137 0.78 27.73 24.19
CA ALA A 137 1.97 28.01 25.03
C ALA A 137 3.23 28.32 24.19
N GLY A 138 3.14 28.31 22.86
CA GLY A 138 4.27 28.60 21.95
C GLY A 138 5.21 27.42 21.71
N GLY A 139 4.82 26.20 22.11
CA GLY A 139 5.55 24.97 21.81
C GLY A 139 5.23 24.41 20.44
N LYS A 140 6.00 23.38 20.03
CA LYS A 140 5.75 22.60 18.81
C LYS A 140 5.46 21.14 19.14
N ILE A 141 4.45 20.60 18.49
CA ILE A 141 3.97 19.25 18.70
C ILE A 141 3.66 18.58 17.36
N GLU A 142 3.85 17.29 17.31
CA GLU A 142 3.53 16.46 16.15
C GLU A 142 2.56 15.36 16.56
N VAL A 143 1.58 15.07 15.69
CA VAL A 143 0.61 14.01 15.88
C VAL A 143 0.84 12.93 14.82
N ASN A 144 1.26 11.76 15.26
CA ASN A 144 1.60 10.65 14.40
C ASN A 144 0.47 9.63 14.37
N VAL A 145 -0.13 9.41 13.19
CA VAL A 145 -1.15 8.39 12.97
C VAL A 145 -0.48 7.10 12.53
N ILE A 146 -0.60 6.05 13.34
CA ILE A 146 0.03 4.76 13.12
C ILE A 146 -1.06 3.70 12.94
N PRO A 147 -1.34 3.26 11.71
CA PRO A 147 -2.26 2.15 11.46
C PRO A 147 -1.80 0.86 12.12
N THR A 148 -2.75 0.08 12.62
CA THR A 148 -2.48 -1.21 13.30
C THR A 148 -3.29 -2.34 12.68
N GLY A 149 -2.81 -3.55 12.80
CA GLY A 149 -3.48 -4.74 12.31
C GLY A 149 -2.50 -5.80 11.82
N THR A 150 -3.01 -7.00 11.59
CA THR A 150 -2.18 -8.15 11.19
C THR A 150 -1.48 -7.91 9.86
N ASP A 151 -2.15 -7.32 8.86
CA ASP A 151 -1.55 -7.05 7.56
C ASP A 151 -0.46 -5.98 7.65
N ILE A 152 -0.70 -4.96 8.48
CA ILE A 152 0.27 -3.89 8.75
C ILE A 152 1.52 -4.48 9.44
N SER A 153 1.33 -5.31 10.48
CA SER A 153 2.44 -5.94 11.20
C SER A 153 3.25 -6.93 10.35
N ARG A 154 2.62 -7.52 9.34
CA ARG A 154 3.29 -8.37 8.33
C ARG A 154 4.05 -7.56 7.28
N GLY A 155 3.95 -6.23 7.29
CA GLY A 155 4.56 -5.36 6.29
C GLY A 155 3.89 -5.40 4.91
N TRP A 156 2.63 -5.82 4.84
CA TRP A 156 1.90 -5.87 3.58
C TRP A 156 1.42 -4.50 3.10
N GLY A 157 1.32 -3.55 4.01
CA GLY A 157 1.03 -2.15 3.72
C GLY A 157 1.22 -1.26 4.93
N LYS A 158 1.13 0.04 4.73
CA LYS A 158 1.21 1.07 5.78
C LYS A 158 -0.16 1.50 6.29
N ARG A 159 -1.21 1.27 5.52
CA ARG A 159 -2.60 1.59 5.80
C ARG A 159 -3.52 0.58 5.11
N ARG A 160 -4.80 0.59 5.46
CA ARG A 160 -5.82 -0.15 4.70
C ARG A 160 -5.93 0.38 3.28
N THR A 161 -6.26 -0.51 2.36
CA THR A 161 -6.66 -0.09 1.01
C THR A 161 -8.06 0.53 1.05
N VAL A 162 -8.29 1.47 0.15
CA VAL A 162 -9.54 2.22 -0.02
C VAL A 162 -9.94 2.23 -1.50
N ALA A 163 -11.17 2.63 -1.81
CA ALA A 163 -11.69 2.64 -3.18
C ALA A 163 -10.81 3.48 -4.14
N GLN A 164 -10.21 4.55 -3.63
CA GLN A 164 -9.33 5.43 -4.39
C GLN A 164 -8.08 4.73 -4.94
N ASP A 165 -7.62 3.65 -4.30
CA ASP A 165 -6.46 2.88 -4.76
C ASP A 165 -6.71 2.22 -6.13
N TYR A 166 -7.97 1.99 -6.50
CA TYR A 166 -8.38 1.22 -7.67
C TYR A 166 -9.04 2.05 -8.80
N VAL A 167 -8.98 3.38 -8.73
CA VAL A 167 -9.67 4.29 -9.67
C VAL A 167 -9.30 4.00 -11.13
N PHE A 168 -8.08 3.58 -11.42
CA PHE A 168 -7.61 3.24 -12.77
C PHE A 168 -7.64 1.75 -13.09
N ASP A 169 -8.21 0.93 -12.23
CA ASP A 169 -8.32 -0.52 -12.46
C ASP A 169 -9.64 -0.85 -13.16
N PRO A 170 -9.63 -1.21 -14.46
CA PRO A 170 -10.84 -1.61 -15.16
C PRO A 170 -11.52 -2.83 -14.50
N VAL A 171 -10.69 -3.70 -13.92
CA VAL A 171 -11.12 -4.86 -13.13
C VAL A 171 -10.27 -4.88 -11.86
N VAL A 172 -10.93 -4.69 -10.73
CA VAL A 172 -10.26 -4.69 -9.42
C VAL A 172 -9.92 -6.13 -9.01
N GLN A 173 -8.65 -6.37 -8.69
CA GLN A 173 -8.07 -7.69 -8.43
C GLN A 173 -7.94 -7.97 -6.92
N ILE A 174 -9.00 -7.75 -6.14
CA ILE A 174 -8.97 -7.85 -4.67
C ILE A 174 -8.46 -9.23 -4.19
N GLY A 175 -8.82 -10.29 -4.91
CA GLY A 175 -8.51 -11.67 -4.54
C GLY A 175 -9.55 -12.28 -3.59
N THR A 176 -9.54 -13.61 -3.50
CA THR A 176 -10.52 -14.37 -2.72
C THR A 176 -9.90 -15.10 -1.52
N ARG A 177 -8.61 -15.35 -1.56
CA ARG A 177 -7.87 -16.10 -0.54
C ARG A 177 -6.49 -15.48 -0.31
N ARG A 178 -5.87 -15.87 0.81
CA ARG A 178 -4.51 -15.47 1.20
C ARG A 178 -3.67 -16.71 1.49
N ALA A 179 -3.59 -17.63 0.49
CA ALA A 179 -2.64 -18.74 0.54
C ALA A 179 -1.20 -18.21 0.41
N GLY A 180 -1.01 -17.15 -0.38
CA GLY A 180 0.20 -16.34 -0.43
C GLY A 180 0.03 -14.98 0.25
N PRO A 181 1.09 -14.15 0.29
CA PRO A 181 1.04 -12.81 0.86
C PRO A 181 0.13 -11.88 0.05
N ASP A 182 -0.35 -10.80 0.69
CA ASP A 182 -1.01 -9.72 0.00
C ASP A 182 -0.03 -8.97 -0.93
N LEU A 183 -0.48 -8.63 -2.14
CA LEU A 183 0.33 -8.02 -3.18
C LEU A 183 0.01 -6.54 -3.44
N ALA A 184 -0.93 -5.91 -2.72
CA ALA A 184 -1.31 -4.51 -2.93
C ALA A 184 -0.10 -3.55 -2.92
N ASN A 185 0.97 -3.93 -2.24
CA ASN A 185 2.22 -3.17 -2.14
C ASN A 185 3.44 -3.95 -2.63
N ALA A 186 3.28 -4.88 -3.57
CA ALA A 186 4.41 -5.67 -4.07
C ALA A 186 5.54 -4.81 -4.67
N GLY A 187 5.20 -3.67 -5.28
CA GLY A 187 6.13 -2.70 -5.83
C GLY A 187 6.56 -1.59 -4.87
N ALA A 188 6.12 -1.60 -3.61
CA ALA A 188 6.49 -0.55 -2.66
C ALA A 188 7.98 -0.63 -2.27
N PRO A 189 8.69 0.49 -2.09
CA PRO A 189 10.10 0.50 -1.71
C PRO A 189 10.40 -0.27 -0.42
N SER A 190 9.43 -0.31 0.52
CA SER A 190 9.53 -1.08 1.77
C SER A 190 9.60 -2.60 1.54
N ARG A 191 9.12 -3.07 0.39
CA ARG A 191 9.17 -4.49 -0.02
C ARG A 191 10.42 -4.82 -0.84
N LYS A 192 11.32 -3.86 -1.07
CA LYS A 192 12.54 -3.99 -1.88
C LYS A 192 12.23 -4.62 -3.24
N PRO A 193 11.40 -3.97 -4.07
CA PRO A 193 10.98 -4.53 -5.34
C PRO A 193 12.19 -4.74 -6.24
N ASP A 194 12.35 -5.96 -6.73
CA ASP A 194 13.41 -6.38 -7.64
C ASP A 194 12.80 -7.22 -8.76
N ALA A 195 12.95 -6.77 -10.00
CA ALA A 195 12.40 -7.44 -11.17
C ALA A 195 13.01 -8.84 -11.36
N ASP A 196 14.32 -8.97 -11.15
CA ASP A 196 15.01 -10.24 -11.28
C ASP A 196 14.54 -11.25 -10.22
N TRP A 197 14.33 -10.78 -8.99
CA TRP A 197 13.73 -11.60 -7.93
C TRP A 197 12.35 -12.08 -8.31
N GLN A 198 11.48 -11.19 -8.82
CA GLN A 198 10.12 -11.55 -9.24
C GLN A 198 10.14 -12.60 -10.36
N LEU A 199 11.00 -12.43 -11.36
CA LEU A 199 11.14 -13.39 -12.45
C LEU A 199 11.61 -14.75 -11.94
N ARG A 200 12.64 -14.81 -11.08
CA ARG A 200 13.12 -16.06 -10.50
C ARG A 200 12.06 -16.71 -9.61
N HIS A 201 11.33 -15.90 -8.81
CA HIS A 201 10.24 -16.40 -7.98
C HIS A 201 9.09 -16.99 -8.79
N LEU A 202 8.73 -16.41 -9.93
CA LEU A 202 7.74 -16.97 -10.85
C LEU A 202 8.22 -18.28 -11.49
N TYR A 203 9.49 -18.37 -11.87
CA TYR A 203 10.05 -19.56 -12.49
C TYR A 203 10.26 -20.73 -11.52
N ALA A 204 10.80 -20.45 -10.35
CA ALA A 204 11.13 -21.39 -9.29
C ALA A 204 10.91 -20.76 -7.90
N PRO A 205 9.68 -20.74 -7.39
CA PRO A 205 9.35 -20.07 -6.13
C PRO A 205 10.22 -20.52 -4.96
N GLN A 206 10.56 -21.81 -4.91
CA GLN A 206 11.36 -22.38 -3.82
C GLN A 206 12.84 -21.97 -3.87
N ALA A 207 13.33 -21.49 -5.02
CA ALA A 207 14.68 -20.93 -5.13
C ALA A 207 14.84 -19.62 -4.34
N GLU A 208 13.76 -18.84 -4.26
CA GLU A 208 13.74 -17.53 -3.58
C GLU A 208 13.16 -17.62 -2.16
N VAL A 209 12.19 -18.52 -1.93
CA VAL A 209 11.52 -18.69 -0.65
C VAL A 209 11.46 -20.17 -0.29
N ALA A 210 12.30 -20.60 0.62
CA ALA A 210 12.33 -21.99 1.10
C ALA A 210 10.95 -22.39 1.63
N GLY A 211 10.46 -23.57 1.19
CA GLY A 211 9.15 -24.08 1.58
C GLY A 211 7.95 -23.38 0.93
N SER A 212 8.17 -22.56 -0.10
CA SER A 212 7.07 -21.95 -0.86
C SER A 212 6.15 -23.03 -1.45
N THR A 213 4.84 -22.83 -1.27
CA THR A 213 3.79 -23.66 -1.86
C THR A 213 3.25 -23.09 -3.17
N MET A 214 3.79 -21.95 -3.62
CA MET A 214 3.43 -21.35 -4.90
C MET A 214 3.85 -22.28 -6.03
N PRO A 215 2.97 -22.58 -7.01
CA PRO A 215 3.35 -23.38 -8.17
C PRO A 215 4.32 -22.60 -9.07
N PRO A 216 5.29 -23.28 -9.72
CA PRO A 216 6.17 -22.64 -10.68
C PRO A 216 5.45 -22.33 -12.00
N TYR A 217 5.58 -21.11 -12.49
CA TYR A 217 5.00 -20.64 -13.75
C TYR A 217 6.01 -20.75 -14.90
N ARG A 218 6.62 -21.93 -15.07
CA ARG A 218 7.71 -22.16 -16.06
C ARG A 218 7.30 -21.89 -17.50
N PHE A 219 6.02 -21.99 -17.83
CA PHE A 219 5.47 -21.70 -19.15
C PHE A 219 5.53 -20.21 -19.54
N LEU A 220 5.80 -19.32 -18.59
CA LEU A 220 6.12 -17.91 -18.83
C LEU A 220 7.57 -17.69 -19.25
N PHE A 221 8.34 -18.76 -19.47
CA PHE A 221 9.76 -18.70 -19.75
C PHE A 221 10.12 -19.65 -20.87
N GLU A 222 11.16 -19.28 -21.64
CA GLU A 222 11.72 -20.11 -22.69
C GLU A 222 13.06 -20.68 -22.25
N LYS A 223 13.24 -22.00 -22.41
CA LYS A 223 14.52 -22.65 -22.29
C LYS A 223 15.14 -22.75 -23.67
N ARG A 224 16.27 -22.08 -23.89
CA ARG A 224 16.96 -22.10 -25.20
C ARG A 224 18.45 -22.32 -25.04
N LYS A 225 19.12 -22.69 -26.12
CA LYS A 225 20.58 -22.75 -26.13
C LYS A 225 21.16 -21.34 -26.03
N VAL A 226 22.24 -21.21 -25.25
CA VAL A 226 23.00 -19.97 -25.16
C VAL A 226 23.59 -19.64 -26.55
N GLY A 227 23.36 -18.42 -27.00
CA GLY A 227 23.91 -17.93 -28.25
C GLY A 227 25.43 -17.65 -28.14
N LYS A 228 25.96 -16.75 -28.99
CA LYS A 228 27.34 -16.28 -28.88
C LYS A 228 27.63 -15.61 -27.53
N VAL A 229 26.62 -14.96 -26.96
CA VAL A 229 26.64 -14.33 -25.64
C VAL A 229 25.29 -14.67 -24.95
N PRO A 230 25.29 -14.94 -23.65
CA PRO A 230 24.05 -15.12 -22.92
C PRO A 230 23.14 -13.89 -23.06
N ALA A 231 21.82 -14.10 -23.05
CA ALA A 231 20.86 -13.02 -23.09
C ALA A 231 20.99 -12.15 -21.83
N ALA A 232 20.86 -10.83 -21.99
CA ALA A 232 21.01 -9.88 -20.89
C ALA A 232 19.94 -10.07 -19.78
N ASP A 233 18.77 -10.61 -20.16
CA ASP A 233 17.63 -10.90 -19.30
C ASP A 233 17.49 -12.38 -18.94
N ALA A 234 18.53 -13.20 -19.23
CA ALA A 234 18.56 -14.59 -18.80
C ALA A 234 18.55 -14.69 -17.26
N LEU A 235 17.69 -15.56 -16.73
CA LEU A 235 17.55 -15.80 -15.30
C LEU A 235 18.84 -16.34 -14.70
N LYS A 236 19.32 -15.69 -13.64
CA LYS A 236 20.48 -16.13 -12.85
C LYS A 236 20.00 -17.15 -11.81
N LEU A 237 19.90 -18.40 -12.23
CA LEU A 237 19.48 -19.53 -11.39
C LEU A 237 20.68 -20.34 -10.95
N THR A 238 20.62 -20.86 -9.72
CA THR A 238 21.71 -21.65 -9.11
C THR A 238 21.21 -23.00 -8.59
N GLY A 239 22.14 -23.92 -8.32
CA GLY A 239 21.82 -25.23 -7.75
C GLY A 239 20.90 -26.07 -8.64
N GLU A 240 19.93 -26.73 -8.04
CA GLU A 240 19.00 -27.64 -8.74
C GLU A 240 18.05 -26.91 -9.70
N PHE A 241 17.88 -25.59 -9.57
CA PHE A 241 17.03 -24.79 -10.43
C PHE A 241 17.76 -24.26 -11.67
N ALA A 242 19.08 -24.39 -11.74
CA ALA A 242 19.88 -23.95 -12.87
C ALA A 242 19.56 -24.77 -14.13
N PRO A 243 19.52 -24.15 -15.32
CA PRO A 243 19.42 -24.89 -16.56
C PRO A 243 20.66 -25.77 -16.79
N PRO A 244 20.55 -26.82 -17.61
CA PRO A 244 21.74 -27.60 -18.03
C PRO A 244 22.79 -26.72 -18.71
N ALA A 245 24.06 -27.15 -18.64
CA ALA A 245 25.15 -26.44 -19.30
C ALA A 245 24.85 -26.16 -20.79
N GLY A 246 25.10 -24.94 -21.24
CA GLY A 246 24.84 -24.49 -22.60
C GLY A 246 23.38 -24.06 -22.86
N TYR A 247 22.55 -24.02 -21.83
CA TYR A 247 21.19 -23.50 -21.93
C TYR A 247 20.97 -22.30 -20.99
N GLU A 248 20.05 -21.44 -21.38
CA GLU A 248 19.59 -20.30 -20.60
C GLU A 248 18.06 -20.31 -20.49
N ILE A 249 17.53 -19.68 -19.45
CA ILE A 249 16.10 -19.43 -19.26
C ILE A 249 15.85 -17.94 -19.45
N VAL A 250 14.96 -17.60 -20.37
CA VAL A 250 14.61 -16.20 -20.66
C VAL A 250 13.12 -15.98 -20.45
N PRO A 251 12.72 -14.82 -19.89
CA PRO A 251 11.31 -14.51 -19.72
C PRO A 251 10.63 -14.23 -21.06
N THR A 252 9.38 -14.65 -21.20
CA THR A 252 8.49 -14.22 -22.29
C THR A 252 8.01 -12.78 -22.07
N ASP A 253 7.35 -12.20 -23.05
CA ASP A 253 6.73 -10.86 -22.91
C ASP A 253 5.66 -10.85 -21.83
N ASP A 254 4.91 -11.95 -21.66
CA ASP A 254 3.92 -12.11 -20.59
C ASP A 254 4.58 -12.11 -19.21
N ALA A 255 5.74 -12.77 -19.05
CA ALA A 255 6.48 -12.71 -17.78
C ALA A 255 6.94 -11.29 -17.45
N ARG A 256 7.46 -10.56 -18.45
CA ARG A 256 7.90 -9.16 -18.29
C ARG A 256 6.72 -8.26 -17.95
N ALA A 257 5.60 -8.42 -18.66
CA ALA A 257 4.38 -7.67 -18.40
C ALA A 257 3.84 -7.93 -16.99
N LEU A 258 3.78 -9.20 -16.57
CA LEU A 258 3.35 -9.59 -15.22
C LEU A 258 4.25 -8.96 -14.14
N VAL A 259 5.56 -9.00 -14.31
CA VAL A 259 6.48 -8.37 -13.36
C VAL A 259 6.31 -6.85 -13.35
N ALA A 260 6.13 -6.21 -14.51
CA ALA A 260 5.83 -4.77 -14.57
C ALA A 260 4.54 -4.42 -13.81
N TYR A 261 3.52 -5.27 -13.91
CA TYR A 261 2.30 -5.12 -13.12
C TYR A 261 2.58 -5.24 -11.62
N LEU A 262 3.25 -6.31 -11.17
CA LEU A 262 3.57 -6.52 -9.75
C LEU A 262 4.35 -5.35 -9.16
N LEU A 263 5.33 -4.82 -9.91
CA LEU A 263 6.13 -3.66 -9.50
C LEU A 263 5.34 -2.34 -9.51
N SER A 264 4.22 -2.28 -10.23
CA SER A 264 3.32 -1.11 -10.24
C SER A 264 2.35 -1.09 -9.06
N LEU A 265 2.22 -2.20 -8.32
CA LEU A 265 1.29 -2.32 -7.18
C LEU A 265 1.81 -1.56 -5.97
N ARG A 266 1.21 -0.41 -5.70
CA ARG A 266 1.58 0.50 -4.62
C ARG A 266 0.35 1.20 -4.07
N THR A 267 0.04 0.94 -2.81
CA THR A 267 -1.04 1.57 -2.03
C THR A 267 -0.47 2.18 -0.74
N ASP A 268 0.72 2.77 -0.84
CA ASP A 268 1.52 3.26 0.29
C ASP A 268 1.49 4.78 0.48
N ALA A 269 0.62 5.48 -0.27
CA ALA A 269 0.43 6.92 -0.10
C ALA A 269 -0.61 7.22 1.01
N PRO A 270 -0.37 8.20 1.89
CA PRO A 270 -1.35 8.62 2.87
C PRO A 270 -2.50 9.40 2.21
N LEU A 271 -3.74 9.02 2.53
CA LEU A 271 -4.96 9.61 1.99
C LEU A 271 -5.88 10.05 3.13
N PHE A 272 -6.81 10.96 2.84
CA PHE A 272 -7.80 11.40 3.83
C PHE A 272 -8.63 10.24 4.40
N GLU A 273 -9.04 9.30 3.55
CA GLU A 273 -9.86 8.14 3.92
C GLU A 273 -9.08 7.05 4.68
N SER A 274 -7.76 7.11 4.62
CA SER A 274 -6.87 6.19 5.33
C SER A 274 -5.53 6.88 5.63
N PRO A 275 -5.53 7.80 6.60
CA PRO A 275 -4.35 8.56 6.93
C PRO A 275 -3.32 7.70 7.68
N PHE A 276 -2.06 8.01 7.46
CA PHE A 276 -0.95 7.59 8.30
C PHE A 276 0.17 8.63 8.22
N THR A 277 1.00 8.70 9.26
CA THR A 277 2.18 9.55 9.25
C THR A 277 3.35 8.75 8.67
N PRO A 278 3.90 9.15 7.51
CA PRO A 278 5.09 8.51 6.98
C PRO A 278 6.26 8.66 7.96
N PRO A 279 7.13 7.66 8.10
CA PRO A 279 8.35 7.83 8.87
C PRO A 279 9.18 8.98 8.26
N PRO A 280 9.91 9.74 9.07
CA PRO A 280 10.78 10.80 8.57
C PRO A 280 11.70 10.25 7.48
N ALA A 281 11.91 11.05 6.43
CA ALA A 281 12.85 10.69 5.38
C ALA A 281 14.23 10.41 6.02
N PRO A 282 14.95 9.37 5.58
CA PRO A 282 16.32 9.16 6.05
C PRO A 282 17.13 10.43 5.77
N ALA A 283 17.87 10.88 6.77
CA ALA A 283 18.75 12.03 6.60
C ALA A 283 19.63 11.82 5.36
N PRO A 284 19.83 12.86 4.51
CA PRO A 284 20.69 12.73 3.36
C PRO A 284 22.05 12.20 3.87
N ALA A 285 22.53 11.11 3.23
CA ALA A 285 23.83 10.55 3.56
C ALA A 285 24.83 11.67 3.42
N THR A 286 25.37 12.17 4.54
CA THR A 286 26.49 13.07 4.54
C THR A 286 27.62 12.32 3.87
N ASN A 287 27.93 12.69 2.62
CA ASN A 287 29.13 12.23 1.95
C ASN A 287 30.29 12.65 2.86
N ALA A 288 30.82 11.71 3.61
CA ALA A 288 32.10 11.89 4.27
C ALA A 288 33.12 12.13 3.15
N VAL A 289 33.46 13.40 2.98
CA VAL A 289 34.60 13.78 2.14
C VAL A 289 35.81 13.08 2.74
N ALA A 290 36.28 12.05 2.07
CA ALA A 290 37.56 11.43 2.39
C ALA A 290 38.62 12.50 2.16
N VAL A 291 39.08 13.10 3.24
CA VAL A 291 40.31 13.91 3.24
C VAL A 291 41.46 12.94 3.00
N LYS A 292 42.12 13.08 1.83
CA LYS A 292 43.37 12.44 1.52
C LYS A 292 44.50 13.01 2.37
#